data_a16c02d5676325bd6524341923122050
#
_entry.id   a16c02d5676325bd6524341923122050
#
_cell.length_a   1.000
_cell.length_b   1.000
_cell.length_c   1.000
_cell.angle_alpha   90.00
_cell.angle_beta   90.00
_cell.angle_gamma   90.00
#
_symmetry.space_group_name_H-M   'P 1'
#
loop_
_entity.id
_entity.type
_entity.pdbx_description
1 polymer ?
#
loop_
_entity_poly.entity_id
_entity_poly.type
_entity_poly.pdbx_seq_one_letter_code
_entity_poly.pdbx_strand_id
1 'polypeptide(L)'
;MLFSGIPFLFYFLPCVLLLYFITPGKLKNTVLLLASLFFYGWGEPRYVLWMIAAIVLGYTLGRLMERFQGRAGLRKTMLVLSVVSSLVILGYFKYADFFIENFNAATGLSVPLLRIALPIGISFYTFQILSYTVDVYRGQVGAQRNFIDLAAYVALFPQLIAGPIVRYSDIALQLKNRTHSMENIALGMRRFLVGLSKKILLANVLGELCTVFRDSGEKSVLFCWLYAIAYSLHVYFDFSGYSDMAIGLGRIFGFHFPENFNYPFISASITEFWRRWHISLGSWFRDYVYIPLGGNRVRLRRQLFNILVVWMLTGFWHGAAWNFVVWGLYFALLLILEKLWLLPYLKKSRVLGHIYVLLFVTVSFVIFDAPSMGQAFFSIRSMFGLGDVPLLSAEFLYYLRSYGFILLLAMVGATPLPGRIYSSIAESRTCSRIMTVLEPLGLTALLVLCTAYLVDGSFNPFLYFRF
;
A
#
# COMPACT_ATOMS: atom_id res chain seq x y z
N MET A 1 9.10 -6.76 -12.81
CA MET A 1 9.75 -5.45 -13.08
C MET A 1 9.35 -4.48 -11.95
N LEU A 2 10.27 -3.65 -11.44
CA LEU A 2 9.99 -2.64 -10.39
C LEU A 2 9.86 -1.26 -11.02
N PHE A 3 8.96 -0.40 -10.52
CA PHE A 3 8.82 1.00 -10.98
C PHE A 3 10.09 1.83 -10.76
N SER A 4 10.81 1.54 -9.69
CA SER A 4 12.09 2.15 -9.36
C SER A 4 13.29 1.43 -9.99
N GLY A 5 13.10 0.70 -11.07
CA GLY A 5 14.18 0.00 -11.76
C GLY A 5 14.52 0.65 -13.11
N ILE A 6 15.80 0.61 -13.48
CA ILE A 6 16.30 1.13 -14.78
C ILE A 6 15.51 0.55 -15.98
N PRO A 7 15.22 -0.77 -16.05
CA PRO A 7 14.44 -1.32 -17.16
C PRO A 7 13.04 -0.73 -17.28
N PHE A 8 12.41 -0.40 -16.15
CA PHE A 8 11.09 0.24 -16.17
C PHE A 8 11.19 1.68 -16.63
N LEU A 9 12.08 2.48 -16.04
CA LEU A 9 12.16 3.93 -16.24
C LEU A 9 12.60 4.31 -17.67
N PHE A 10 13.58 3.59 -18.22
CA PHE A 10 14.25 3.99 -19.44
C PHE A 10 13.89 3.15 -20.68
N TYR A 11 13.26 1.99 -20.49
CA TYR A 11 12.84 1.14 -21.63
C TYR A 11 11.32 0.92 -21.63
N PHE A 12 10.77 0.33 -20.59
CA PHE A 12 9.35 -0.04 -20.59
C PHE A 12 8.43 1.17 -20.62
N LEU A 13 8.59 2.13 -19.69
CA LEU A 13 7.70 3.27 -19.57
C LEU A 13 7.71 4.17 -20.82
N PRO A 14 8.87 4.57 -21.40
CA PRO A 14 8.89 5.34 -22.64
C PRO A 14 8.23 4.61 -23.81
N CYS A 15 8.49 3.31 -23.99
CA CYS A 15 7.85 2.51 -25.04
C CYS A 15 6.33 2.46 -24.86
N VAL A 16 5.84 2.21 -23.63
CA VAL A 16 4.40 2.16 -23.36
C VAL A 16 3.75 3.51 -23.57
N LEU A 17 4.37 4.61 -23.14
CA LEU A 17 3.85 5.96 -23.37
C LEU A 17 3.77 6.27 -24.88
N LEU A 18 4.81 6.00 -25.63
CA LEU A 18 4.82 6.20 -27.09
C LEU A 18 3.68 5.40 -27.73
N LEU A 19 3.60 4.08 -27.48
CA LEU A 19 2.55 3.22 -28.03
C LEU A 19 1.15 3.71 -27.63
N TYR A 20 0.96 4.12 -26.38
CA TYR A 20 -0.32 4.58 -25.89
C TYR A 20 -0.80 5.88 -26.57
N PHE A 21 0.10 6.86 -26.76
CA PHE A 21 -0.30 8.16 -27.33
C PHE A 21 -0.48 8.11 -28.86
N ILE A 22 0.23 7.23 -29.57
CA ILE A 22 0.01 7.05 -31.01
C ILE A 22 -1.22 6.18 -31.33
N THR A 23 -1.69 5.39 -30.34
CA THR A 23 -2.81 4.45 -30.54
C THR A 23 -4.15 5.19 -30.57
N PRO A 24 -5.07 4.84 -31.49
CA PRO A 24 -6.44 5.37 -31.50
C PRO A 24 -7.20 5.10 -30.21
N GLY A 25 -8.10 6.00 -29.82
CA GLY A 25 -8.81 5.96 -28.55
C GLY A 25 -9.46 4.61 -28.21
N LYS A 26 -10.06 3.95 -29.22
CA LYS A 26 -10.73 2.63 -29.05
C LYS A 26 -9.79 1.49 -28.64
N LEU A 27 -8.50 1.57 -28.97
CA LEU A 27 -7.50 0.52 -28.69
C LEU A 27 -6.62 0.84 -27.47
N LYS A 28 -6.77 2.00 -26.84
CA LYS A 28 -5.94 2.40 -25.69
C LYS A 28 -6.01 1.43 -24.52
N ASN A 29 -7.20 0.86 -24.24
CA ASN A 29 -7.35 -0.15 -23.18
C ASN A 29 -6.64 -1.46 -23.53
N THR A 30 -6.63 -1.83 -24.82
CA THR A 30 -5.90 -3.02 -25.30
C THR A 30 -4.39 -2.84 -25.13
N VAL A 31 -3.86 -1.66 -25.49
CA VAL A 31 -2.43 -1.35 -25.27
C VAL A 31 -2.08 -1.40 -23.79
N LEU A 32 -2.90 -0.80 -22.92
CA LEU A 32 -2.68 -0.85 -21.47
C LEU A 32 -2.75 -2.28 -20.93
N LEU A 33 -3.69 -3.10 -21.40
CA LEU A 33 -3.80 -4.51 -21.02
C LEU A 33 -2.54 -5.28 -21.41
N LEU A 34 -2.13 -5.19 -22.68
CA LEU A 34 -0.95 -5.91 -23.17
C LEU A 34 0.33 -5.46 -22.45
N ALA A 35 0.51 -4.15 -22.26
CA ALA A 35 1.63 -3.61 -21.48
C ALA A 35 1.61 -4.11 -20.03
N SER A 36 0.43 -4.18 -19.40
CA SER A 36 0.27 -4.66 -18.04
C SER A 36 0.56 -6.15 -17.90
N LEU A 37 0.09 -6.97 -18.84
CA LEU A 37 0.39 -8.40 -18.89
C LEU A 37 1.89 -8.66 -19.11
N PHE A 38 2.53 -7.86 -19.98
CA PHE A 38 3.98 -7.92 -20.18
C PHE A 38 4.74 -7.52 -18.90
N PHE A 39 4.35 -6.40 -18.27
CA PHE A 39 4.94 -5.93 -17.03
C PHE A 39 4.88 -6.98 -15.91
N TYR A 40 3.70 -7.61 -15.75
CA TYR A 40 3.49 -8.67 -14.76
C TYR A 40 4.27 -9.94 -15.12
N GLY A 41 4.16 -10.38 -16.38
CA GLY A 41 4.82 -11.59 -16.87
C GLY A 41 6.34 -11.52 -16.87
N TRP A 42 6.92 -10.31 -16.92
CA TRP A 42 8.37 -10.11 -16.77
C TRP A 42 8.93 -10.65 -15.44
N GLY A 43 8.17 -10.50 -14.35
CA GLY A 43 8.56 -11.00 -13.04
C GLY A 43 7.99 -12.38 -12.72
N GLU A 44 6.78 -12.64 -13.18
CA GLU A 44 5.94 -13.76 -12.75
C GLU A 44 5.23 -14.47 -13.92
N PRO A 45 5.95 -15.05 -14.90
CA PRO A 45 5.34 -15.55 -16.13
C PRO A 45 4.29 -16.66 -15.89
N ARG A 46 4.51 -17.52 -14.89
CA ARG A 46 3.58 -18.62 -14.56
C ARG A 46 2.27 -18.13 -13.94
N TYR A 47 2.31 -17.01 -13.23
CA TYR A 47 1.14 -16.49 -12.50
C TYR A 47 0.26 -15.56 -13.32
N VAL A 48 0.68 -15.16 -14.54
CA VAL A 48 -0.18 -14.45 -15.51
C VAL A 48 -1.46 -15.23 -15.79
N LEU A 49 -1.37 -16.55 -15.94
CA LEU A 49 -2.52 -17.41 -16.22
C LEU A 49 -3.54 -17.41 -15.07
N TRP A 50 -3.07 -17.40 -13.82
CA TRP A 50 -3.94 -17.32 -12.65
C TRP A 50 -4.64 -15.98 -12.54
N MET A 51 -3.95 -14.87 -12.85
CA MET A 51 -4.56 -13.55 -12.91
C MET A 51 -5.63 -13.49 -14.00
N ILE A 52 -5.35 -14.00 -15.21
CA ILE A 52 -6.33 -14.06 -16.30
C ILE A 52 -7.53 -14.93 -15.90
N ALA A 53 -7.30 -16.10 -15.29
CA ALA A 53 -8.38 -16.96 -14.81
C ALA A 53 -9.28 -16.25 -13.79
N ALA A 54 -8.69 -15.52 -12.83
CA ALA A 54 -9.44 -14.73 -11.86
C ALA A 54 -10.26 -13.60 -12.53
N ILE A 55 -9.70 -12.94 -13.55
CA ILE A 55 -10.40 -11.90 -14.32
C ILE A 55 -11.57 -12.52 -15.10
N VAL A 56 -11.36 -13.64 -15.79
CA VAL A 56 -12.41 -14.36 -16.54
C VAL A 56 -13.55 -14.76 -15.61
N LEU A 57 -13.21 -15.28 -14.44
CA LEU A 57 -14.20 -15.69 -13.44
C LEU A 57 -15.01 -14.49 -12.95
N GLY A 58 -14.35 -13.39 -12.55
CA GLY A 58 -15.01 -12.15 -12.12
C GLY A 58 -15.89 -11.54 -13.21
N TYR A 59 -15.41 -11.53 -14.47
CA TYR A 59 -16.17 -11.07 -15.63
C TYR A 59 -17.44 -11.91 -15.83
N THR A 60 -17.27 -13.23 -15.89
CA THR A 60 -18.38 -14.17 -16.16
C THR A 60 -19.44 -14.08 -15.08
N LEU A 61 -19.03 -14.10 -13.80
CA LEU A 61 -19.97 -14.01 -12.67
C LEU A 61 -20.65 -12.64 -12.60
N GLY A 62 -19.95 -11.55 -12.90
CA GLY A 62 -20.55 -10.22 -13.03
C GLY A 62 -21.61 -10.15 -14.11
N ARG A 63 -21.34 -10.72 -15.31
CA ARG A 63 -22.29 -10.80 -16.41
C ARG A 63 -23.51 -11.67 -16.08
N LEU A 64 -23.30 -12.79 -15.40
CA LEU A 64 -24.39 -13.67 -14.96
C LEU A 64 -25.26 -12.98 -13.89
N MET A 65 -24.68 -12.22 -12.97
CA MET A 65 -25.46 -11.42 -12.01
C MET A 65 -26.35 -10.39 -12.69
N GLU A 66 -25.89 -9.74 -13.75
CA GLU A 66 -26.72 -8.82 -14.54
C GLU A 66 -27.82 -9.58 -15.29
N ARG A 67 -27.49 -10.71 -15.91
CA ARG A 67 -28.48 -11.55 -16.63
C ARG A 67 -29.60 -12.07 -15.73
N PHE A 68 -29.28 -12.41 -14.48
CA PHE A 68 -30.25 -12.91 -13.52
C PHE A 68 -30.82 -11.83 -12.60
N GLN A 69 -30.86 -10.58 -13.05
CA GLN A 69 -31.32 -9.44 -12.22
C GLN A 69 -32.71 -9.64 -11.62
N GLY A 70 -33.64 -10.34 -12.33
CA GLY A 70 -34.99 -10.68 -11.82
C GLY A 70 -35.06 -11.91 -10.90
N ARG A 71 -33.95 -12.64 -10.67
CA ARG A 71 -33.90 -13.89 -9.89
C ARG A 71 -32.96 -13.75 -8.68
N ALA A 72 -33.48 -13.22 -7.57
CA ALA A 72 -32.66 -12.89 -6.39
C ALA A 72 -31.81 -14.06 -5.85
N GLY A 73 -32.34 -15.29 -5.84
CA GLY A 73 -31.59 -16.48 -5.42
C GLY A 73 -30.37 -16.75 -6.29
N LEU A 74 -30.53 -16.82 -7.62
CA LEU A 74 -29.42 -17.07 -8.56
C LEU A 74 -28.39 -15.94 -8.50
N ARG A 75 -28.84 -14.69 -8.42
CA ARG A 75 -27.96 -13.53 -8.29
C ARG A 75 -27.08 -13.62 -7.03
N LYS A 76 -27.67 -14.03 -5.87
CA LYS A 76 -26.94 -14.25 -4.63
C LYS A 76 -25.96 -15.43 -4.77
N THR A 77 -26.35 -16.51 -5.44
CA THR A 77 -25.44 -17.65 -5.71
C THR A 77 -24.22 -17.22 -6.52
N MET A 78 -24.40 -16.39 -7.57
CA MET A 78 -23.28 -15.89 -8.38
C MET A 78 -22.33 -15.00 -7.52
N LEU A 79 -22.86 -14.17 -6.64
CA LEU A 79 -22.04 -13.41 -5.69
C LEU A 79 -21.25 -14.34 -4.76
N VAL A 80 -21.91 -15.31 -4.14
CA VAL A 80 -21.26 -16.27 -3.24
C VAL A 80 -20.16 -17.04 -3.97
N LEU A 81 -20.41 -17.51 -5.18
CA LEU A 81 -19.39 -18.17 -6.02
C LEU A 81 -18.21 -17.25 -6.30
N SER A 82 -18.44 -15.96 -6.61
CA SER A 82 -17.36 -14.99 -6.83
C SER A 82 -16.53 -14.77 -5.56
N VAL A 83 -17.18 -14.61 -4.43
CA VAL A 83 -16.48 -14.40 -3.15
C VAL A 83 -15.68 -15.65 -2.76
N VAL A 84 -16.33 -16.82 -2.79
CA VAL A 84 -15.68 -18.08 -2.40
C VAL A 84 -14.50 -18.40 -3.32
N SER A 85 -14.68 -18.33 -4.65
CA SER A 85 -13.59 -18.62 -5.59
C SER A 85 -12.41 -17.65 -5.45
N SER A 86 -12.67 -16.36 -5.26
CA SER A 86 -11.61 -15.37 -5.05
C SER A 86 -10.86 -15.63 -3.74
N LEU A 87 -11.58 -15.98 -2.66
CA LEU A 87 -10.97 -16.30 -1.37
C LEU A 87 -10.25 -17.66 -1.38
N VAL A 88 -10.73 -18.65 -2.12
CA VAL A 88 -10.04 -19.94 -2.29
C VAL A 88 -8.72 -19.76 -3.03
N ILE A 89 -8.70 -18.99 -4.12
CA ILE A 89 -7.47 -18.70 -4.86
C ILE A 89 -6.47 -17.97 -3.94
N LEU A 90 -6.92 -16.92 -3.25
CA LEU A 90 -6.07 -16.19 -2.31
C LEU A 90 -5.60 -17.08 -1.16
N GLY A 91 -6.49 -17.93 -0.61
CA GLY A 91 -6.21 -18.88 0.46
C GLY A 91 -5.15 -19.89 0.08
N TYR A 92 -5.24 -20.44 -1.12
CA TYR A 92 -4.30 -21.42 -1.62
C TYR A 92 -2.89 -20.84 -1.77
N PHE A 93 -2.74 -19.67 -2.38
CA PHE A 93 -1.43 -19.09 -2.62
C PHE A 93 -0.81 -18.40 -1.39
N LYS A 94 -1.62 -17.80 -0.55
CA LYS A 94 -1.10 -16.97 0.55
C LYS A 94 -1.13 -17.67 1.91
N TYR A 95 -2.11 -18.51 2.16
CA TYR A 95 -2.39 -18.98 3.52
C TYR A 95 -2.27 -20.49 3.72
N ALA A 96 -2.11 -21.29 2.64
CA ALA A 96 -2.09 -22.74 2.76
C ALA A 96 -0.99 -23.22 3.71
N ASP A 97 0.25 -22.79 3.52
CA ASP A 97 1.38 -23.20 4.34
C ASP A 97 1.23 -22.73 5.80
N PHE A 98 0.74 -21.54 6.03
CA PHE A 98 0.44 -21.05 7.39
C PHE A 98 -0.57 -21.95 8.11
N PHE A 99 -1.64 -22.38 7.45
CA PHE A 99 -2.60 -23.29 8.06
C PHE A 99 -2.02 -24.68 8.27
N ILE A 100 -1.22 -25.20 7.34
CA ILE A 100 -0.56 -26.51 7.47
C ILE A 100 0.44 -26.47 8.64
N GLU A 101 1.26 -25.44 8.77
CA GLU A 101 2.20 -25.28 9.88
C GLU A 101 1.49 -25.27 11.24
N ASN A 102 0.43 -24.46 11.37
CA ASN A 102 -0.34 -24.40 12.60
C ASN A 102 -1.09 -25.70 12.89
N PHE A 103 -1.59 -26.41 11.87
CA PHE A 103 -2.19 -27.73 12.01
C PHE A 103 -1.18 -28.76 12.49
N ASN A 104 0.02 -28.80 11.89
CA ASN A 104 1.10 -29.67 12.32
C ASN A 104 1.52 -29.40 13.76
N ALA A 105 1.65 -28.11 14.12
CA ALA A 105 2.00 -27.73 15.49
C ALA A 105 0.93 -28.14 16.52
N ALA A 106 -0.35 -28.08 16.15
CA ALA A 106 -1.46 -28.43 17.05
C ALA A 106 -1.69 -29.96 17.17
N THR A 107 -1.43 -30.73 16.11
CA THR A 107 -1.76 -32.15 16.04
C THR A 107 -0.55 -33.07 16.22
N GLY A 108 0.67 -32.54 16.07
CA GLY A 108 1.89 -33.35 16.02
C GLY A 108 2.09 -34.11 14.69
N LEU A 109 1.20 -33.92 13.72
CA LEU A 109 1.34 -34.48 12.38
C LEU A 109 2.41 -33.77 11.56
N SER A 110 2.90 -34.40 10.49
CA SER A 110 3.92 -33.87 9.59
C SER A 110 3.36 -33.76 8.16
N VAL A 111 2.26 -33.03 7.99
CA VAL A 111 1.73 -32.74 6.64
C VAL A 111 2.73 -31.88 5.89
N PRO A 112 3.17 -32.26 4.66
CA PRO A 112 4.16 -31.51 3.91
C PRO A 112 3.63 -30.12 3.50
N LEU A 113 4.50 -29.10 3.61
CA LEU A 113 4.21 -27.75 3.15
C LEU A 113 4.20 -27.72 1.61
N LEU A 114 3.32 -26.91 1.04
CA LEU A 114 3.18 -26.79 -0.40
C LEU A 114 4.32 -25.95 -1.03
N ARG A 115 4.93 -25.04 -0.25
CA ARG A 115 6.04 -24.14 -0.65
C ARG A 115 5.76 -23.40 -1.95
N ILE A 116 4.52 -22.93 -2.12
CA ILE A 116 4.08 -22.20 -3.31
C ILE A 116 4.52 -20.75 -3.16
N ALA A 117 5.22 -20.22 -4.16
CA ALA A 117 5.57 -18.81 -4.19
C ALA A 117 4.30 -17.95 -4.33
N LEU A 118 4.22 -16.89 -3.54
CA LEU A 118 3.08 -15.98 -3.54
C LEU A 118 3.08 -15.13 -4.83
N PRO A 119 2.03 -15.19 -5.67
CA PRO A 119 1.93 -14.34 -6.85
C PRO A 119 1.87 -12.86 -6.47
N ILE A 120 2.75 -12.07 -7.06
CA ILE A 120 2.81 -10.62 -6.81
C ILE A 120 1.44 -9.99 -7.12
N GLY A 121 0.94 -9.15 -6.20
CA GLY A 121 -0.31 -8.42 -6.40
C GLY A 121 -1.59 -9.24 -6.26
N ILE A 122 -1.53 -10.55 -5.90
CA ILE A 122 -2.74 -11.39 -5.75
C ILE A 122 -3.76 -10.78 -4.78
N SER A 123 -3.32 -10.21 -3.68
CA SER A 123 -4.19 -9.55 -2.71
C SER A 123 -4.89 -8.33 -3.29
N PHE A 124 -4.21 -7.57 -4.16
CA PHE A 124 -4.76 -6.37 -4.79
C PHE A 124 -5.80 -6.71 -5.85
N TYR A 125 -5.47 -7.58 -6.83
CA TYR A 125 -6.44 -7.93 -7.87
C TYR A 125 -7.62 -8.74 -7.32
N THR A 126 -7.43 -9.52 -6.26
CA THR A 126 -8.53 -10.17 -5.55
C THR A 126 -9.50 -9.13 -4.97
N PHE A 127 -9.00 -8.10 -4.31
CA PHE A 127 -9.84 -7.02 -3.77
C PHE A 127 -10.54 -6.21 -4.86
N GLN A 128 -9.89 -6.00 -6.00
CA GLN A 128 -10.51 -5.35 -7.16
C GLN A 128 -11.66 -6.17 -7.72
N ILE A 129 -11.48 -7.48 -7.92
CA ILE A 129 -12.51 -8.39 -8.43
C ILE A 129 -13.67 -8.50 -7.42
N LEU A 130 -13.37 -8.65 -6.13
CA LEU A 130 -14.38 -8.71 -5.07
C LEU A 130 -15.21 -7.42 -5.02
N SER A 131 -14.56 -6.24 -5.02
CA SER A 131 -15.30 -4.98 -5.01
C SER A 131 -16.17 -4.83 -6.26
N TYR A 132 -15.63 -5.16 -7.45
CA TYR A 132 -16.40 -5.13 -8.69
C TYR A 132 -17.66 -6.01 -8.62
N THR A 133 -17.52 -7.27 -8.21
CA THR A 133 -18.66 -8.21 -8.18
C THR A 133 -19.68 -7.85 -7.10
N VAL A 134 -19.22 -7.36 -5.95
CA VAL A 134 -20.13 -6.84 -4.89
C VAL A 134 -20.86 -5.58 -5.35
N ASP A 135 -20.20 -4.65 -6.03
CA ASP A 135 -20.81 -3.42 -6.53
C ASP A 135 -21.83 -3.70 -7.64
N VAL A 136 -21.56 -4.68 -8.53
CA VAL A 136 -22.54 -5.18 -9.51
C VAL A 136 -23.75 -5.80 -8.79
N TYR A 137 -23.52 -6.60 -7.75
CA TYR A 137 -24.62 -7.19 -6.97
C TYR A 137 -25.45 -6.12 -6.26
N ARG A 138 -24.84 -5.08 -5.71
CA ARG A 138 -25.52 -3.95 -5.07
C ARG A 138 -26.23 -3.02 -6.07
N GLY A 139 -25.95 -3.16 -7.36
CA GLY A 139 -26.49 -2.27 -8.40
C GLY A 139 -25.81 -0.89 -8.43
N GLN A 140 -24.66 -0.75 -7.79
CA GLN A 140 -23.88 0.51 -7.78
C GLN A 140 -23.18 0.74 -9.12
N VAL A 141 -22.81 -0.34 -9.81
CA VAL A 141 -22.25 -0.32 -11.15
C VAL A 141 -22.94 -1.37 -12.02
N GLY A 142 -23.02 -1.12 -13.34
CA GLY A 142 -23.41 -2.13 -14.31
C GLY A 142 -22.28 -3.15 -14.55
N ALA A 143 -22.64 -4.38 -14.88
CA ALA A 143 -21.63 -5.36 -15.26
C ALA A 143 -20.89 -4.92 -16.54
N GLN A 144 -19.56 -4.97 -16.53
CA GLN A 144 -18.76 -4.59 -17.69
C GLN A 144 -19.03 -5.57 -18.85
N ARG A 145 -19.37 -5.00 -20.02
CA ARG A 145 -19.70 -5.79 -21.23
C ARG A 145 -18.47 -6.13 -22.08
N ASN A 146 -17.44 -5.32 -22.01
CA ASN A 146 -16.19 -5.51 -22.72
C ASN A 146 -15.17 -6.20 -21.80
N PHE A 147 -14.76 -7.41 -22.15
CA PHE A 147 -13.76 -8.17 -21.39
C PHE A 147 -12.42 -7.43 -21.32
N ILE A 148 -11.98 -6.79 -22.42
CA ILE A 148 -10.70 -6.04 -22.47
C ILE A 148 -10.71 -4.90 -21.45
N ASP A 149 -11.81 -4.19 -21.30
CA ASP A 149 -11.90 -3.07 -20.35
C ASP A 149 -11.82 -3.55 -18.89
N LEU A 150 -12.47 -4.67 -18.55
CA LEU A 150 -12.36 -5.24 -17.21
C LEU A 150 -10.96 -5.80 -16.96
N ALA A 151 -10.40 -6.50 -17.96
CA ALA A 151 -9.04 -7.04 -17.85
C ALA A 151 -8.01 -5.93 -17.73
N ALA A 152 -8.14 -4.85 -18.52
CA ALA A 152 -7.29 -3.67 -18.41
C ALA A 152 -7.39 -3.00 -17.03
N TYR A 153 -8.59 -2.93 -16.45
CA TYR A 153 -8.77 -2.41 -15.08
C TYR A 153 -8.05 -3.27 -14.05
N VAL A 154 -8.28 -4.57 -14.04
CA VAL A 154 -7.73 -5.47 -13.00
C VAL A 154 -6.22 -5.62 -13.14
N ALA A 155 -5.71 -5.76 -14.37
CA ALA A 155 -4.28 -5.96 -14.62
C ALA A 155 -3.47 -4.66 -14.65
N LEU A 156 -4.08 -3.49 -14.56
CA LEU A 156 -3.47 -2.18 -14.81
C LEU A 156 -2.17 -1.97 -14.02
N PHE A 157 -1.03 -1.98 -14.71
CA PHE A 157 0.30 -2.02 -14.09
C PHE A 157 0.58 -0.89 -13.08
N PRO A 158 0.10 0.36 -13.24
CA PRO A 158 0.35 1.39 -12.25
C PRO A 158 -0.18 1.06 -10.85
N GLN A 159 -1.29 0.35 -10.76
CA GLN A 159 -1.94 0.05 -9.47
C GLN A 159 -1.73 -1.38 -8.97
N LEU A 160 -1.35 -2.33 -9.87
CA LEU A 160 -1.44 -3.77 -9.64
C LEU A 160 -0.62 -4.27 -8.45
N ILE A 161 0.58 -3.73 -8.24
CA ILE A 161 1.53 -4.29 -7.26
C ILE A 161 1.32 -3.68 -5.87
N ALA A 162 1.32 -2.36 -5.74
CA ALA A 162 1.17 -1.65 -4.48
C ALA A 162 0.65 -0.21 -4.66
N GLY A 163 -0.09 0.04 -5.74
CA GLY A 163 -0.82 1.30 -5.91
C GLY A 163 -1.97 1.42 -4.91
N PRO A 164 -2.73 2.51 -4.95
CA PRO A 164 -4.00 2.58 -4.26
C PRO A 164 -4.91 1.43 -4.72
N ILE A 165 -5.70 0.87 -3.81
CA ILE A 165 -6.75 -0.10 -4.18
C ILE A 165 -7.87 0.68 -4.88
N VAL A 166 -7.77 0.78 -6.21
CA VAL A 166 -8.75 1.47 -7.05
C VAL A 166 -9.94 0.53 -7.27
N ARG A 167 -11.14 1.00 -7.01
CA ARG A 167 -12.37 0.25 -7.27
C ARG A 167 -12.79 0.42 -8.71
N TYR A 168 -13.56 -0.53 -9.23
CA TYR A 168 -14.13 -0.40 -10.56
C TYR A 168 -15.01 0.85 -10.67
N SER A 169 -15.80 1.16 -9.65
CA SER A 169 -16.64 2.36 -9.56
C SER A 169 -15.84 3.66 -9.71
N ASP A 170 -14.60 3.71 -9.24
CA ASP A 170 -13.76 4.92 -9.29
C ASP A 170 -13.32 5.28 -10.72
N ILE A 171 -13.14 4.29 -11.60
CA ILE A 171 -12.60 4.48 -12.96
C ILE A 171 -13.50 3.97 -14.09
N ALA A 172 -14.67 3.45 -13.79
CA ALA A 172 -15.57 2.86 -14.78
C ALA A 172 -15.91 3.79 -15.96
N LEU A 173 -16.14 5.08 -15.67
CA LEU A 173 -16.40 6.11 -16.69
C LEU A 173 -15.13 6.43 -17.48
N GLN A 174 -13.98 6.46 -16.83
CA GLN A 174 -12.69 6.78 -17.42
C GLN A 174 -12.16 5.62 -18.31
N LEU A 175 -12.58 4.39 -18.07
CA LEU A 175 -12.30 3.28 -18.99
C LEU A 175 -12.94 3.48 -20.37
N LYS A 176 -14.08 4.16 -20.43
CA LYS A 176 -14.79 4.45 -21.68
C LYS A 176 -14.36 5.80 -22.30
N ASN A 177 -14.33 6.83 -21.48
CA ASN A 177 -14.10 8.20 -21.90
C ASN A 177 -13.01 8.84 -21.04
N ARG A 178 -11.81 8.98 -21.58
CA ARG A 178 -10.67 9.66 -20.95
C ARG A 178 -10.31 10.91 -21.70
N THR A 179 -9.97 11.95 -20.94
CA THR A 179 -9.42 13.19 -21.47
C THR A 179 -7.93 13.24 -21.17
N HIS A 180 -7.16 13.68 -22.15
CA HIS A 180 -5.72 13.90 -22.01
C HIS A 180 -5.45 15.39 -22.22
N SER A 181 -4.71 16.00 -21.30
CA SER A 181 -4.21 17.37 -21.45
C SER A 181 -2.73 17.41 -21.09
N MET A 182 -2.00 18.33 -21.68
CA MET A 182 -0.57 18.53 -21.36
C MET A 182 -0.39 18.89 -19.88
N GLU A 183 -1.36 19.59 -19.29
CA GLU A 183 -1.37 19.90 -17.86
C GLU A 183 -1.44 18.63 -17.00
N ASN A 184 -2.37 17.71 -17.30
CA ASN A 184 -2.49 16.45 -16.57
C ASN A 184 -1.24 15.57 -16.73
N ILE A 185 -0.62 15.57 -17.91
CA ILE A 185 0.64 14.85 -18.14
C ILE A 185 1.75 15.48 -17.29
N ALA A 186 1.91 16.79 -17.30
CA ALA A 186 2.93 17.48 -16.50
C ALA A 186 2.74 17.25 -15.00
N LEU A 187 1.51 17.37 -14.49
CA LEU A 187 1.19 17.09 -13.09
C LEU A 187 1.42 15.61 -12.72
N GLY A 188 1.12 14.70 -13.65
CA GLY A 188 1.38 13.28 -13.49
C GLY A 188 2.88 12.96 -13.42
N MET A 189 3.68 13.55 -14.32
CA MET A 189 5.15 13.41 -14.32
C MET A 189 5.78 13.97 -13.05
N ARG A 190 5.37 15.19 -12.63
CA ARG A 190 5.80 15.77 -11.36
C ARG A 190 5.57 14.80 -10.21
N ARG A 191 4.34 14.29 -10.10
CA ARG A 191 3.97 13.37 -9.00
C ARG A 191 4.75 12.07 -9.06
N PHE A 192 4.96 11.54 -10.26
CA PHE A 192 5.77 10.33 -10.46
C PHE A 192 7.21 10.54 -9.99
N LEU A 193 7.86 11.64 -10.39
CA LEU A 193 9.25 11.92 -10.02
C LEU A 193 9.42 12.22 -8.53
N VAL A 194 8.48 12.92 -7.91
CA VAL A 194 8.46 13.10 -6.44
C VAL A 194 8.30 11.75 -5.73
N GLY A 195 7.41 10.88 -6.22
CA GLY A 195 7.25 9.52 -5.70
C GLY A 195 8.52 8.68 -5.83
N LEU A 196 9.16 8.74 -6.99
CA LEU A 196 10.44 8.07 -7.24
C LEU A 196 11.53 8.56 -6.29
N SER A 197 11.62 9.88 -6.07
CA SER A 197 12.59 10.47 -5.15
C SER A 197 12.34 10.04 -3.70
N LYS A 198 11.08 9.98 -3.25
CA LYS A 198 10.72 9.41 -1.95
C LYS A 198 11.22 7.98 -1.78
N LYS A 199 11.04 7.16 -2.82
CA LYS A 199 11.46 5.75 -2.81
C LYS A 199 12.97 5.61 -2.80
N ILE A 200 13.68 6.27 -3.71
CA ILE A 200 15.12 6.07 -3.90
C ILE A 200 15.93 6.81 -2.83
N LEU A 201 15.65 8.09 -2.61
CA LEU A 201 16.51 8.95 -1.80
C LEU A 201 16.18 8.88 -0.29
N LEU A 202 14.96 8.53 0.08
CA LEU A 202 14.56 8.44 1.48
C LEU A 202 14.32 6.99 1.91
N ALA A 203 13.39 6.29 1.26
CA ALA A 203 13.02 4.94 1.71
C ALA A 203 14.19 3.95 1.62
N ASN A 204 14.90 3.88 0.49
CA ASN A 204 16.00 2.93 0.33
C ASN A 204 17.12 3.18 1.35
N VAL A 205 17.51 4.44 1.55
CA VAL A 205 18.57 4.81 2.50
C VAL A 205 18.17 4.48 3.95
N LEU A 206 16.91 4.75 4.33
CA LEU A 206 16.39 4.37 5.65
C LEU A 206 16.28 2.84 5.80
N GLY A 207 15.95 2.13 4.71
CA GLY A 207 15.92 0.67 4.69
C GLY A 207 17.30 0.04 4.87
N GLU A 208 18.35 0.67 4.34
CA GLU A 208 19.72 0.29 4.56
C GLU A 208 20.10 0.40 6.04
N LEU A 209 19.78 1.51 6.70
CA LEU A 209 19.96 1.66 8.15
C LEU A 209 19.23 0.57 8.94
N CYS A 210 18.04 0.17 8.51
CA CYS A 210 17.32 -0.94 9.15
C CYS A 210 18.04 -2.28 8.97
N THR A 211 18.67 -2.52 7.82
CA THR A 211 19.48 -3.72 7.57
C THR A 211 20.71 -3.72 8.46
N VAL A 212 21.44 -2.61 8.49
CA VAL A 212 22.58 -2.42 9.39
C VAL A 212 22.22 -2.74 10.85
N PHE A 213 21.09 -2.21 11.33
CA PHE A 213 20.62 -2.52 12.69
C PHE A 213 20.38 -4.02 12.89
N ARG A 214 19.76 -4.72 11.93
CA ARG A 214 19.50 -6.16 12.07
C ARG A 214 20.78 -6.97 12.16
N ASP A 215 21.78 -6.61 11.37
CA ASP A 215 23.06 -7.31 11.25
C ASP A 215 24.05 -6.94 12.36
N SER A 216 23.82 -5.82 13.10
CA SER A 216 24.65 -5.38 14.21
C SER A 216 24.61 -6.37 15.38
N GLY A 217 25.79 -6.63 15.96
CA GLY A 217 25.95 -7.36 17.22
C GLY A 217 25.77 -6.50 18.47
N GLU A 218 25.89 -5.16 18.35
CA GLU A 218 25.84 -4.23 19.46
C GLU A 218 24.48 -3.51 19.55
N LYS A 219 23.54 -4.08 20.29
CA LYS A 219 22.25 -3.45 20.55
C LYS A 219 22.31 -2.52 21.74
N SER A 220 21.63 -1.38 21.65
CA SER A 220 21.39 -0.48 22.79
C SER A 220 19.96 0.07 22.73
N VAL A 221 19.47 0.60 23.85
CA VAL A 221 18.11 1.19 23.94
C VAL A 221 17.91 2.24 22.85
N LEU A 222 18.87 3.19 22.74
CA LEU A 222 18.77 4.27 21.76
C LEU A 222 18.93 3.78 20.31
N PHE A 223 19.69 2.71 20.06
CA PHE A 223 19.81 2.10 18.72
C PHE A 223 18.52 1.39 18.32
N CYS A 224 17.82 0.74 19.27
CA CYS A 224 16.50 0.16 19.03
C CYS A 224 15.46 1.25 18.66
N TRP A 225 15.48 2.42 19.31
CA TRP A 225 14.61 3.54 18.96
C TRP A 225 14.97 4.15 17.60
N LEU A 226 16.27 4.31 17.30
CA LEU A 226 16.73 4.79 16.00
C LEU A 226 16.21 3.91 14.87
N TYR A 227 16.36 2.58 15.02
CA TYR A 227 15.81 1.59 14.10
C TYR A 227 14.28 1.71 13.95
N ALA A 228 13.55 1.77 15.07
CA ALA A 228 12.09 1.81 15.05
C ALA A 228 11.56 3.07 14.33
N ILE A 229 12.20 4.23 14.53
CA ILE A 229 11.89 5.47 13.83
C ILE A 229 12.26 5.37 12.35
N ALA A 230 13.48 4.89 12.04
CA ALA A 230 13.94 4.71 10.67
C ALA A 230 13.03 3.75 9.90
N TYR A 231 12.63 2.62 10.50
CA TYR A 231 11.73 1.67 9.88
C TYR A 231 10.32 2.25 9.63
N SER A 232 9.79 3.01 10.58
CA SER A 232 8.49 3.70 10.43
C SER A 232 8.49 4.66 9.25
N LEU A 233 9.56 5.45 9.11
CA LEU A 233 9.75 6.37 7.99
C LEU A 233 10.04 5.62 6.68
N HIS A 234 10.83 4.54 6.74
CA HIS A 234 11.09 3.67 5.59
C HIS A 234 9.80 3.11 4.99
N VAL A 235 8.94 2.48 5.80
CA VAL A 235 7.64 1.95 5.33
C VAL A 235 6.77 3.06 4.74
N TYR A 236 6.73 4.22 5.38
CA TYR A 236 5.96 5.36 4.89
C TYR A 236 6.45 5.85 3.52
N PHE A 237 7.74 6.10 3.35
CA PHE A 237 8.27 6.63 2.09
C PHE A 237 8.31 5.59 0.99
N ASP A 238 8.55 4.31 1.32
CA ASP A 238 8.47 3.21 0.38
C ASP A 238 7.07 3.12 -0.23
N PHE A 239 6.06 3.07 0.62
CA PHE A 239 4.69 2.88 0.17
C PHE A 239 4.04 4.18 -0.36
N SER A 240 4.24 5.32 0.27
CA SER A 240 3.73 6.59 -0.25
C SER A 240 4.42 6.99 -1.56
N GLY A 241 5.71 6.71 -1.70
CA GLY A 241 6.46 6.93 -2.93
C GLY A 241 5.90 6.08 -4.08
N TYR A 242 5.65 4.80 -3.84
CA TYR A 242 5.02 3.93 -4.83
C TYR A 242 3.59 4.40 -5.19
N SER A 243 2.79 4.78 -4.18
CA SER A 243 1.44 5.31 -4.42
C SER A 243 1.46 6.58 -5.24
N ASP A 244 2.41 7.49 -4.99
CA ASP A 244 2.56 8.72 -5.78
C ASP A 244 2.99 8.43 -7.22
N MET A 245 3.90 7.46 -7.44
CA MET A 245 4.25 7.01 -8.79
C MET A 245 3.03 6.42 -9.51
N ALA A 246 2.25 5.58 -8.84
CA ALA A 246 1.04 4.97 -9.39
C ALA A 246 -0.03 6.02 -9.78
N ILE A 247 -0.30 6.98 -8.88
CA ILE A 247 -1.25 8.08 -9.13
C ILE A 247 -0.75 8.98 -10.26
N GLY A 248 0.55 9.26 -10.29
CA GLY A 248 1.18 10.02 -11.36
C GLY A 248 1.01 9.36 -12.73
N LEU A 249 1.33 8.07 -12.83
CA LEU A 249 1.12 7.29 -14.06
C LEU A 249 -0.37 7.20 -14.44
N GLY A 250 -1.24 6.95 -13.46
CA GLY A 250 -2.68 6.99 -13.68
C GLY A 250 -3.10 8.29 -14.36
N ARG A 251 -2.63 9.44 -13.86
CA ARG A 251 -2.96 10.77 -14.39
C ARG A 251 -2.43 10.97 -15.81
N ILE A 252 -1.22 10.49 -16.12
CA ILE A 252 -0.66 10.52 -17.48
C ILE A 252 -1.53 9.73 -18.45
N PHE A 253 -2.05 8.56 -18.03
CA PHE A 253 -2.94 7.74 -18.84
C PHE A 253 -4.41 8.19 -18.82
N GLY A 254 -4.73 9.31 -18.15
CA GLY A 254 -6.06 9.90 -18.08
C GLY A 254 -6.98 9.26 -17.03
N PHE A 255 -6.41 8.60 -16.01
CA PHE A 255 -7.12 8.06 -14.86
C PHE A 255 -6.87 8.92 -13.61
N HIS A 256 -7.90 9.02 -12.76
CA HIS A 256 -7.81 9.69 -11.46
C HIS A 256 -7.90 8.63 -10.35
N PHE A 257 -6.76 8.23 -9.83
CA PHE A 257 -6.69 7.27 -8.71
C PHE A 257 -6.88 8.01 -7.38
N PRO A 258 -7.49 7.35 -6.37
CA PRO A 258 -7.69 7.93 -5.05
C PRO A 258 -6.35 8.15 -4.33
N GLU A 259 -6.31 9.16 -3.44
CA GLU A 259 -5.18 9.38 -2.54
C GLU A 259 -5.06 8.21 -1.55
N ASN A 260 -3.82 7.80 -1.27
CA ASN A 260 -3.54 6.69 -0.37
C ASN A 260 -2.92 7.15 0.95
N PHE A 261 -2.27 8.31 0.97
CA PHE A 261 -1.63 8.89 2.14
C PHE A 261 -1.89 10.40 2.25
N ASN A 262 -2.09 10.89 3.49
CA ASN A 262 -2.23 12.31 3.78
C ASN A 262 -1.52 12.67 5.08
N TYR A 263 -0.17 12.68 5.06
CA TYR A 263 0.69 13.00 6.19
C TYR A 263 0.25 12.33 7.52
N PRO A 264 0.28 10.99 7.61
CA PRO A 264 -0.31 10.26 8.73
C PRO A 264 0.37 10.54 10.09
N PHE A 265 1.65 10.86 10.10
CA PHE A 265 2.41 11.08 11.34
C PHE A 265 2.07 12.39 12.07
N ILE A 266 1.29 13.31 11.44
CA ILE A 266 0.77 14.51 12.13
C ILE A 266 -0.55 14.27 12.87
N SER A 267 -1.03 13.03 12.93
CA SER A 267 -2.28 12.66 13.58
C SER A 267 -2.17 12.78 15.10
N ALA A 268 -3.29 13.11 15.73
CA ALA A 268 -3.40 13.22 17.19
C ALA A 268 -4.24 12.08 17.81
N SER A 269 -4.63 11.07 17.01
CA SER A 269 -5.28 9.84 17.45
C SER A 269 -5.02 8.71 16.47
N ILE A 270 -5.10 7.46 16.89
CA ILE A 270 -4.98 6.29 16.01
C ILE A 270 -6.14 6.25 14.99
N THR A 271 -7.33 6.69 15.41
CA THR A 271 -8.47 6.87 14.50
C THR A 271 -8.15 7.87 13.38
N GLU A 272 -7.49 8.98 13.67
CA GLU A 272 -7.06 9.95 12.67
C GLU A 272 -5.93 9.39 11.81
N PHE A 273 -4.95 8.71 12.42
CA PHE A 273 -3.84 8.08 11.71
C PHE A 273 -4.34 7.16 10.57
N TRP A 274 -5.28 6.28 10.84
CA TRP A 274 -5.82 5.36 9.85
C TRP A 274 -6.73 6.01 8.80
N ARG A 275 -7.21 7.21 9.02
CA ARG A 275 -7.86 8.03 7.99
C ARG A 275 -6.87 8.67 7.02
N ARG A 276 -5.59 8.69 7.38
CA ARG A 276 -4.49 9.32 6.64
C ARG A 276 -3.48 8.32 6.09
N TRP A 277 -3.46 7.12 6.65
CA TRP A 277 -2.60 5.99 6.26
C TRP A 277 -3.38 4.97 5.47
N HIS A 278 -2.86 4.56 4.28
CA HIS A 278 -3.44 3.52 3.41
C HIS A 278 -4.97 3.67 3.26
N ILE A 279 -5.38 4.86 2.85
CA ILE A 279 -6.78 5.31 2.79
C ILE A 279 -7.64 4.37 1.93
N SER A 280 -7.08 3.88 0.82
CA SER A 280 -7.77 2.97 -0.10
C SER A 280 -8.10 1.63 0.56
N LEU A 281 -7.19 1.04 1.33
CA LEU A 281 -7.44 -0.19 2.10
C LEU A 281 -8.50 0.05 3.20
N GLY A 282 -8.32 1.13 3.97
CA GLY A 282 -9.27 1.49 5.04
C GLY A 282 -10.70 1.70 4.49
N SER A 283 -10.83 2.38 3.35
CA SER A 283 -12.12 2.58 2.69
C SER A 283 -12.69 1.27 2.15
N TRP A 284 -11.85 0.36 1.61
CA TRP A 284 -12.28 -0.95 1.15
C TRP A 284 -12.85 -1.78 2.30
N PHE A 285 -12.12 -1.94 3.41
CA PHE A 285 -12.61 -2.68 4.59
C PHE A 285 -13.85 -2.05 5.20
N ARG A 286 -13.93 -0.71 5.23
CA ARG A 286 -15.13 -0.01 5.69
C ARG A 286 -16.36 -0.39 4.87
N ASP A 287 -16.27 -0.34 3.53
CA ASP A 287 -17.44 -0.42 2.65
C ASP A 287 -17.83 -1.87 2.33
N TYR A 288 -16.88 -2.81 2.36
CA TYR A 288 -17.15 -4.21 2.04
C TYR A 288 -17.20 -5.14 3.25
N VAL A 289 -16.70 -4.72 4.43
CA VAL A 289 -16.70 -5.54 5.65
C VAL A 289 -17.43 -4.82 6.80
N TYR A 290 -16.97 -3.62 7.21
CA TYR A 290 -17.50 -2.94 8.40
C TYR A 290 -18.97 -2.54 8.27
N ILE A 291 -19.34 -1.89 7.17
CA ILE A 291 -20.73 -1.47 6.92
C ILE A 291 -21.67 -2.67 6.78
N PRO A 292 -21.35 -3.73 6.01
CA PRO A 292 -22.18 -4.94 5.96
C PRO A 292 -22.38 -5.64 7.32
N LEU A 293 -21.43 -5.56 8.23
CA LEU A 293 -21.57 -6.08 9.61
C LEU A 293 -22.43 -5.19 10.51
N GLY A 294 -22.97 -4.07 9.98
CA GLY A 294 -23.82 -3.11 10.67
C GLY A 294 -23.14 -1.78 10.99
N GLY A 295 -21.82 -1.67 10.80
CA GLY A 295 -21.05 -0.43 11.00
C GLY A 295 -21.28 0.21 12.39
N ASN A 296 -21.58 1.51 12.40
CA ASN A 296 -21.91 2.27 13.63
C ASN A 296 -23.42 2.26 13.98
N ARG A 297 -24.26 1.60 13.17
CA ARG A 297 -25.74 1.62 13.34
C ARG A 297 -26.24 0.48 14.22
N VAL A 298 -25.35 -0.19 14.96
CA VAL A 298 -25.66 -1.31 15.85
C VAL A 298 -25.26 -0.99 17.29
N ARG A 299 -25.68 -1.83 18.26
CA ARG A 299 -25.32 -1.66 19.68
C ARG A 299 -23.79 -1.64 19.87
N LEU A 300 -23.31 -0.94 20.89
CA LEU A 300 -21.86 -0.73 21.16
C LEU A 300 -21.07 -2.05 21.15
N ARG A 301 -21.54 -3.09 21.85
CA ARG A 301 -20.86 -4.43 21.86
C ARG A 301 -20.64 -4.96 20.44
N ARG A 302 -21.62 -4.84 19.55
CA ARG A 302 -21.50 -5.26 18.16
C ARG A 302 -20.55 -4.38 17.37
N GLN A 303 -20.50 -3.07 17.64
CA GLN A 303 -19.54 -2.16 17.01
C GLN A 303 -18.11 -2.53 17.40
N LEU A 304 -17.84 -2.85 18.68
CA LEU A 304 -16.52 -3.29 19.15
C LEU A 304 -16.11 -4.61 18.47
N PHE A 305 -17.04 -5.56 18.37
CA PHE A 305 -16.81 -6.79 17.62
C PHE A 305 -16.50 -6.53 16.13
N ASN A 306 -17.22 -5.61 15.48
CA ASN A 306 -16.97 -5.23 14.10
C ASN A 306 -15.56 -4.64 13.93
N ILE A 307 -15.09 -3.81 14.87
CA ILE A 307 -13.73 -3.27 14.87
C ILE A 307 -12.72 -4.42 14.99
N LEU A 308 -12.92 -5.33 15.94
CA LEU A 308 -12.05 -6.49 16.14
C LEU A 308 -11.92 -7.33 14.87
N VAL A 309 -13.05 -7.68 14.24
CA VAL A 309 -13.09 -8.49 13.01
C VAL A 309 -12.34 -7.77 11.87
N VAL A 310 -12.64 -6.49 11.64
CA VAL A 310 -12.01 -5.72 10.55
C VAL A 310 -10.51 -5.65 10.73
N TRP A 311 -10.04 -5.39 11.93
CA TRP A 311 -8.61 -5.24 12.21
C TRP A 311 -7.86 -6.58 12.22
N MET A 312 -8.48 -7.64 12.70
CA MET A 312 -7.96 -9.00 12.57
C MET A 312 -7.79 -9.38 11.09
N LEU A 313 -8.82 -9.12 10.26
CA LEU A 313 -8.75 -9.36 8.81
C LEU A 313 -7.72 -8.45 8.12
N THR A 314 -7.57 -7.21 8.56
CA THR A 314 -6.55 -6.28 8.04
C THR A 314 -5.15 -6.79 8.34
N GLY A 315 -4.88 -7.25 9.57
CA GLY A 315 -3.62 -7.88 9.93
C GLY A 315 -3.36 -9.12 9.10
N PHE A 316 -4.33 -10.02 9.03
CA PHE A 316 -4.23 -11.25 8.25
C PHE A 316 -4.02 -10.98 6.75
N TRP A 317 -4.62 -9.92 6.20
CA TRP A 317 -4.41 -9.51 4.81
C TRP A 317 -2.95 -9.11 4.54
N HIS A 318 -2.26 -8.52 5.50
CA HIS A 318 -0.86 -8.13 5.34
C HIS A 318 0.06 -9.35 5.20
N GLY A 319 -0.15 -10.41 5.97
CA GLY A 319 0.71 -11.60 5.86
C GLY A 319 0.17 -12.82 6.58
N ALA A 320 0.62 -13.99 6.13
CA ALA A 320 0.30 -15.27 6.72
C ALA A 320 1.27 -15.61 7.87
N ALA A 321 1.30 -14.78 8.91
CA ALA A 321 2.12 -14.99 10.09
C ALA A 321 1.50 -14.34 11.33
N TRP A 322 1.82 -14.85 12.52
CA TRP A 322 1.22 -14.40 13.76
C TRP A 322 1.52 -12.96 14.14
N ASN A 323 2.69 -12.42 13.77
CA ASN A 323 3.03 -11.01 13.99
C ASN A 323 2.04 -10.07 13.31
N PHE A 324 1.55 -10.39 12.09
CA PHE A 324 0.54 -9.58 11.40
C PHE A 324 -0.83 -9.66 12.06
N VAL A 325 -1.23 -10.85 12.54
CA VAL A 325 -2.48 -11.02 13.29
C VAL A 325 -2.43 -10.21 14.58
N VAL A 326 -1.35 -10.33 15.34
CA VAL A 326 -1.14 -9.56 16.59
C VAL A 326 -1.08 -8.06 16.31
N TRP A 327 -0.43 -7.63 15.24
CA TRP A 327 -0.40 -6.24 14.79
C TRP A 327 -1.82 -5.70 14.51
N GLY A 328 -2.66 -6.48 13.82
CA GLY A 328 -4.05 -6.11 13.59
C GLY A 328 -4.85 -6.01 14.91
N LEU A 329 -4.72 -6.99 15.80
CA LEU A 329 -5.38 -6.98 17.10
C LEU A 329 -4.90 -5.84 18.00
N TYR A 330 -3.62 -5.47 17.93
CA TYR A 330 -3.06 -4.30 18.61
C TYR A 330 -3.79 -3.00 18.20
N PHE A 331 -3.99 -2.76 16.90
CA PHE A 331 -4.76 -1.61 16.45
C PHE A 331 -6.25 -1.70 16.78
N ALA A 332 -6.83 -2.91 16.74
CA ALA A 332 -8.20 -3.10 17.22
C ALA A 332 -8.35 -2.64 18.68
N LEU A 333 -7.42 -3.05 19.55
CA LEU A 333 -7.40 -2.65 20.96
C LEU A 333 -7.30 -1.13 21.12
N LEU A 334 -6.34 -0.49 20.44
CA LEU A 334 -6.17 0.96 20.52
C LEU A 334 -7.42 1.74 20.08
N LEU A 335 -8.04 1.31 18.98
CA LEU A 335 -9.25 1.93 18.45
C LEU A 335 -10.47 1.71 19.36
N ILE A 336 -10.55 0.55 20.02
CA ILE A 336 -11.58 0.25 21.03
C ILE A 336 -11.37 1.16 22.25
N LEU A 337 -10.14 1.29 22.75
CA LEU A 337 -9.81 2.18 23.85
C LEU A 337 -10.13 3.65 23.51
N GLU A 338 -9.75 4.13 22.31
CA GLU A 338 -10.12 5.46 21.83
C GLU A 338 -11.64 5.65 21.81
N LYS A 339 -12.36 4.67 21.27
CA LYS A 339 -13.83 4.75 21.15
C LYS A 339 -14.53 4.75 22.50
N LEU A 340 -14.04 3.99 23.49
CA LEU A 340 -14.69 3.85 24.80
C LEU A 340 -14.47 5.06 25.69
N TRP A 341 -13.23 5.56 25.77
CA TRP A 341 -12.89 6.62 26.74
C TRP A 341 -11.70 7.51 26.40
N LEU A 342 -10.71 7.04 25.62
CA LEU A 342 -9.45 7.77 25.46
C LEU A 342 -9.57 8.99 24.54
N LEU A 343 -10.40 8.92 23.49
CA LEU A 343 -10.51 9.97 22.47
C LEU A 343 -10.86 11.36 23.01
N PRO A 344 -11.76 11.54 24.01
CA PRO A 344 -12.03 12.84 24.60
C PRO A 344 -10.81 13.46 25.30
N TYR A 345 -9.95 12.65 25.93
CA TYR A 345 -8.72 13.12 26.58
C TYR A 345 -7.66 13.54 25.57
N LEU A 346 -7.47 12.76 24.50
CA LEU A 346 -6.55 13.11 23.42
C LEU A 346 -6.92 14.42 22.72
N LYS A 347 -8.23 14.71 22.60
CA LYS A 347 -8.71 15.98 22.04
C LYS A 347 -8.40 17.21 22.91
N LYS A 348 -8.18 17.04 24.21
CA LYS A 348 -7.85 18.15 25.12
C LYS A 348 -6.42 18.65 24.93
N SER A 349 -5.50 17.80 24.51
CA SER A 349 -4.09 18.16 24.28
C SER A 349 -3.59 17.54 22.98
N ARG A 350 -3.37 18.38 21.97
CA ARG A 350 -2.77 17.93 20.70
C ARG A 350 -1.38 17.33 20.88
N VAL A 351 -0.60 17.89 21.81
CA VAL A 351 0.76 17.40 22.09
C VAL A 351 0.72 15.98 22.62
N LEU A 352 -0.13 15.68 23.61
CA LEU A 352 -0.32 14.32 24.12
C LEU A 352 -0.83 13.39 23.03
N GLY A 353 -1.76 13.86 22.19
CA GLY A 353 -2.25 13.09 21.05
C GLY A 353 -1.14 12.71 20.07
N HIS A 354 -0.24 13.65 19.74
CA HIS A 354 0.89 13.36 18.84
C HIS A 354 1.89 12.39 19.47
N ILE A 355 2.27 12.59 20.75
CA ILE A 355 3.16 11.66 21.46
C ILE A 355 2.55 10.26 21.50
N TYR A 356 1.26 10.14 21.84
CA TYR A 356 0.53 8.88 21.82
C TYR A 356 0.60 8.20 20.45
N VAL A 357 0.25 8.90 19.37
CA VAL A 357 0.25 8.32 18.03
C VAL A 357 1.65 7.91 17.62
N LEU A 358 2.65 8.78 17.73
CA LEU A 358 4.02 8.49 17.35
C LEU A 358 4.59 7.29 18.12
N LEU A 359 4.38 7.24 19.43
CA LEU A 359 4.82 6.12 20.26
C LEU A 359 4.18 4.79 19.82
N PHE A 360 2.85 4.74 19.80
CA PHE A 360 2.15 3.48 19.54
C PHE A 360 2.28 3.02 18.08
N VAL A 361 2.33 3.93 17.11
CA VAL A 361 2.57 3.59 15.71
C VAL A 361 4.00 3.08 15.51
N THR A 362 5.01 3.72 16.11
CA THR A 362 6.41 3.26 16.00
C THR A 362 6.57 1.87 16.62
N VAL A 363 6.01 1.62 17.79
CA VAL A 363 6.01 0.28 18.42
C VAL A 363 5.30 -0.75 17.54
N SER A 364 4.18 -0.37 16.90
CA SER A 364 3.45 -1.26 16.01
C SER A 364 4.29 -1.71 14.81
N PHE A 365 5.11 -0.83 14.25
CA PHE A 365 5.97 -1.19 13.12
C PHE A 365 7.12 -2.13 13.54
N VAL A 366 7.56 -2.11 14.80
CA VAL A 366 8.49 -3.12 15.31
C VAL A 366 7.83 -4.51 15.37
N ILE A 367 6.55 -4.60 15.76
CA ILE A 367 5.79 -5.84 15.70
C ILE A 367 5.65 -6.33 14.25
N PHE A 368 5.37 -5.40 13.33
CA PHE A 368 5.14 -5.68 11.91
C PHE A 368 6.39 -6.26 11.22
N ASP A 369 7.58 -5.69 11.49
CA ASP A 369 8.85 -6.12 10.88
C ASP A 369 9.45 -7.39 11.49
N ALA A 370 9.03 -7.74 12.69
CA ALA A 370 9.65 -8.83 13.44
C ALA A 370 9.43 -10.18 12.74
N PRO A 371 10.49 -10.99 12.53
CA PRO A 371 10.37 -12.33 11.95
C PRO A 371 9.57 -13.31 12.84
N SER A 372 9.50 -13.05 14.15
CA SER A 372 8.75 -13.85 15.11
C SER A 372 8.24 -13.00 16.27
N MET A 373 7.21 -13.50 16.96
CA MET A 373 6.67 -12.84 18.16
C MET A 373 7.70 -12.73 19.29
N GLY A 374 8.59 -13.72 19.43
CA GLY A 374 9.68 -13.68 20.40
C GLY A 374 10.64 -12.50 20.14
N GLN A 375 11.02 -12.30 18.89
CA GLN A 375 11.87 -11.17 18.49
C GLN A 375 11.16 -9.82 18.64
N ALA A 376 9.86 -9.74 18.30
CA ALA A 376 9.06 -8.54 18.54
C ALA A 376 9.08 -8.15 20.02
N PHE A 377 8.82 -9.11 20.90
CA PHE A 377 8.82 -8.89 22.34
C PHE A 377 10.20 -8.50 22.88
N PHE A 378 11.25 -9.18 22.43
CA PHE A 378 12.64 -8.82 22.77
C PHE A 378 12.97 -7.38 22.36
N SER A 379 12.68 -7.01 21.12
CA SER A 379 12.94 -5.66 20.60
C SER A 379 12.19 -4.58 21.39
N ILE A 380 10.92 -4.81 21.71
CA ILE A 380 10.11 -3.88 22.50
C ILE A 380 10.67 -3.76 23.92
N ARG A 381 11.01 -4.88 24.58
CA ARG A 381 11.65 -4.83 25.91
C ARG A 381 12.94 -4.02 25.88
N SER A 382 13.80 -4.25 24.88
CA SER A 382 15.05 -3.52 24.69
C SER A 382 14.83 -2.02 24.49
N MET A 383 13.79 -1.62 23.71
CA MET A 383 13.43 -0.20 23.54
C MET A 383 13.09 0.50 24.85
N PHE A 384 12.53 -0.20 25.81
CA PHE A 384 12.15 0.38 27.12
C PHE A 384 13.16 0.09 28.24
N GLY A 385 14.36 -0.40 27.89
CA GLY A 385 15.42 -0.67 28.87
C GLY A 385 15.12 -1.84 29.81
N LEU A 386 14.18 -2.71 29.44
CA LEU A 386 13.80 -3.91 30.21
C LEU A 386 14.58 -5.16 29.80
N GLY A 387 15.56 -5.03 28.89
CA GLY A 387 16.50 -6.07 28.44
C GLY A 387 17.90 -5.78 28.98
N ASP A 388 18.79 -6.79 28.85
CA ASP A 388 20.21 -6.66 29.21
C ASP A 388 21.00 -5.94 28.10
N VAL A 389 20.56 -4.72 27.75
CA VAL A 389 21.19 -3.87 26.72
C VAL A 389 21.56 -2.52 27.31
N PRO A 390 22.74 -1.95 26.97
CA PRO A 390 23.13 -0.64 27.45
C PRO A 390 22.22 0.47 26.91
N LEU A 391 22.17 1.60 27.57
CA LEU A 391 21.39 2.76 27.10
C LEU A 391 21.95 3.28 25.76
N LEU A 392 23.27 3.33 25.62
CA LEU A 392 24.04 3.90 24.52
C LEU A 392 25.08 2.89 24.01
N SER A 393 25.35 2.88 22.72
CA SER A 393 26.45 2.13 22.10
C SER A 393 27.24 3.03 21.14
N ALA A 394 28.48 2.63 20.83
CA ALA A 394 29.31 3.33 19.84
C ALA A 394 28.66 3.30 18.45
N GLU A 395 28.07 2.16 18.07
CA GLU A 395 27.35 2.02 16.83
C GLU A 395 26.15 2.98 16.71
N PHE A 396 25.39 3.16 17.79
CA PHE A 396 24.29 4.14 17.76
C PHE A 396 24.79 5.54 17.40
N LEU A 397 25.87 6.02 18.03
CA LEU A 397 26.42 7.35 17.76
C LEU A 397 26.94 7.46 16.33
N TYR A 398 27.63 6.42 15.86
CA TYR A 398 28.14 6.36 14.48
C TYR A 398 26.99 6.44 13.46
N TYR A 399 25.97 5.61 13.60
CA TYR A 399 24.85 5.58 12.64
C TYR A 399 23.91 6.78 12.77
N LEU A 400 23.72 7.31 13.96
CA LEU A 400 22.99 8.59 14.14
C LEU A 400 23.71 9.72 13.39
N ARG A 401 25.05 9.80 13.46
CA ARG A 401 25.82 10.79 12.72
C ARG A 401 25.75 10.55 11.20
N SER A 402 25.85 9.32 10.75
CA SER A 402 25.86 8.97 9.34
C SER A 402 24.50 9.19 8.67
N TYR A 403 23.40 8.82 9.31
CA TYR A 403 22.05 8.90 8.75
C TYR A 403 21.22 10.05 9.30
N GLY A 404 21.74 10.85 10.24
CA GLY A 404 20.98 11.92 10.93
C GLY A 404 20.39 12.96 9.98
N PHE A 405 21.12 13.35 8.94
CA PHE A 405 20.63 14.27 7.92
C PHE A 405 19.44 13.70 7.13
N ILE A 406 19.51 12.46 6.70
CA ILE A 406 18.41 11.78 5.99
C ILE A 406 17.19 11.58 6.90
N LEU A 407 17.42 11.22 8.16
CA LEU A 407 16.34 11.13 9.16
C LEU A 407 15.63 12.46 9.33
N LEU A 408 16.36 13.56 9.45
CA LEU A 408 15.78 14.90 9.55
C LEU A 408 14.97 15.26 8.30
N LEU A 409 15.54 15.04 7.11
CA LEU A 409 14.83 15.26 5.84
C LEU A 409 13.55 14.41 5.76
N ALA A 410 13.62 13.15 6.16
CA ALA A 410 12.48 12.26 6.18
C ALA A 410 11.41 12.71 7.19
N MET A 411 11.79 13.11 8.41
CA MET A 411 10.84 13.65 9.37
C MET A 411 10.14 14.90 8.85
N VAL A 412 10.87 15.86 8.26
CA VAL A 412 10.29 17.05 7.64
C VAL A 412 9.40 16.67 6.45
N GLY A 413 9.87 15.77 5.56
CA GLY A 413 9.12 15.28 4.40
C GLY A 413 7.84 14.52 4.74
N ALA A 414 7.77 13.93 5.96
CA ALA A 414 6.56 13.28 6.47
C ALA A 414 5.49 14.27 6.98
N THR A 415 5.77 15.58 6.94
CA THR A 415 4.85 16.66 7.31
C THR A 415 4.35 17.41 6.06
N PRO A 416 3.25 18.19 6.16
CA PRO A 416 2.78 19.03 5.07
C PRO A 416 3.66 20.27 4.79
N LEU A 417 4.74 20.50 5.56
CA LEU A 417 5.57 21.68 5.48
C LEU A 417 6.19 21.90 4.07
N PRO A 418 6.84 20.90 3.44
CA PRO A 418 7.39 21.10 2.09
C PRO A 418 6.34 21.47 1.05
N GLY A 419 5.17 20.82 1.10
CA GLY A 419 4.05 21.14 0.22
C GLY A 419 3.51 22.55 0.41
N ARG A 420 3.39 23.02 1.68
CA ARG A 420 2.95 24.39 1.98
C ARG A 420 3.94 25.43 1.51
N ILE A 421 5.25 25.21 1.72
CA ILE A 421 6.31 26.09 1.24
C ILE A 421 6.23 26.20 -0.29
N TYR A 422 6.13 25.04 -0.97
CA TYR A 422 5.99 25.00 -2.43
C TYR A 422 4.76 25.80 -2.91
N SER A 423 3.58 25.58 -2.32
CA SER A 423 2.35 26.30 -2.68
C SER A 423 2.48 27.80 -2.46
N SER A 424 3.04 28.24 -1.34
CA SER A 424 3.24 29.65 -1.03
C SER A 424 4.18 30.34 -2.04
N ILE A 425 5.23 29.64 -2.49
CA ILE A 425 6.14 30.14 -3.52
C ILE A 425 5.44 30.21 -4.88
N ALA A 426 4.70 29.15 -5.24
CA ALA A 426 4.01 29.06 -6.53
C ALA A 426 2.87 30.09 -6.68
N GLU A 427 2.21 30.50 -5.61
CA GLU A 427 1.15 31.52 -5.59
C GLU A 427 1.67 32.94 -5.72
N SER A 428 2.95 33.22 -5.44
CA SER A 428 3.56 34.52 -5.59
C SER A 428 3.78 34.85 -7.06
N ARG A 429 3.23 35.98 -7.54
CA ARG A 429 3.34 36.42 -8.97
C ARG A 429 4.78 36.49 -9.48
N THR A 430 5.71 36.94 -8.67
CA THR A 430 7.13 37.04 -9.02
C THR A 430 7.79 35.66 -9.05
N CYS A 431 7.54 34.83 -8.02
CA CYS A 431 8.14 33.53 -7.90
C CYS A 431 7.52 32.50 -8.87
N SER A 432 6.26 32.65 -9.25
CA SER A 432 5.57 31.76 -10.21
C SER A 432 6.31 31.70 -11.56
N ARG A 433 6.78 32.85 -12.10
CA ARG A 433 7.57 32.84 -13.33
C ARG A 433 8.93 32.15 -13.19
N ILE A 434 9.57 32.30 -12.04
CA ILE A 434 10.83 31.61 -11.74
C ILE A 434 10.58 30.11 -11.62
N MET A 435 9.50 29.70 -10.95
CA MET A 435 9.12 28.30 -10.77
C MET A 435 8.82 27.57 -12.07
N THR A 436 8.33 28.28 -13.14
CA THR A 436 8.14 27.63 -14.46
C THR A 436 9.45 27.12 -15.08
N VAL A 437 10.59 27.65 -14.66
CA VAL A 437 11.93 27.21 -15.11
C VAL A 437 12.59 26.33 -14.05
N LEU A 438 12.55 26.74 -12.78
CA LEU A 438 13.24 26.02 -11.70
C LEU A 438 12.62 24.63 -11.43
N GLU A 439 11.31 24.49 -11.56
CA GLU A 439 10.64 23.20 -11.30
C GLU A 439 11.07 22.11 -12.29
N PRO A 440 11.01 22.30 -13.63
CA PRO A 440 11.51 21.29 -14.56
C PRO A 440 12.99 20.97 -14.36
N LEU A 441 13.83 21.96 -14.06
CA LEU A 441 15.24 21.76 -13.76
C LEU A 441 15.43 20.93 -12.47
N GLY A 442 14.69 21.26 -11.42
CA GLY A 442 14.71 20.51 -10.17
C GLY A 442 14.24 19.06 -10.33
N LEU A 443 13.15 18.85 -11.08
CA LEU A 443 12.64 17.50 -11.37
C LEU A 443 13.64 16.69 -12.22
N THR A 444 14.32 17.32 -13.18
CA THR A 444 15.38 16.69 -13.97
C THR A 444 16.57 16.33 -13.09
N ALA A 445 17.01 17.26 -12.23
CA ALA A 445 18.08 16.97 -11.27
C ALA A 445 17.73 15.80 -10.32
N LEU A 446 16.48 15.75 -9.83
CA LEU A 446 16.00 14.62 -9.03
C LEU A 446 16.02 13.31 -9.81
N LEU A 447 15.60 13.31 -11.09
CA LEU A 447 15.67 12.10 -11.94
C LEU A 447 17.10 11.64 -12.13
N VAL A 448 18.03 12.56 -12.42
CA VAL A 448 19.46 12.24 -12.58
C VAL A 448 20.03 11.67 -11.28
N LEU A 449 19.74 12.30 -10.15
CA LEU A 449 20.17 11.82 -8.84
C LEU A 449 19.61 10.43 -8.51
N CYS A 450 18.31 10.21 -8.72
CA CYS A 450 17.70 8.89 -8.54
C CYS A 450 18.34 7.84 -9.46
N THR A 451 18.64 8.22 -10.71
CA THR A 451 19.32 7.31 -11.66
C THR A 451 20.73 6.97 -11.21
N ALA A 452 21.51 7.96 -10.70
CA ALA A 452 22.82 7.71 -10.15
C ALA A 452 22.81 6.68 -9.01
N TYR A 453 21.86 6.85 -8.06
CA TYR A 453 21.66 5.86 -6.98
C TYR A 453 21.26 4.47 -7.49
N LEU A 454 20.46 4.39 -8.57
CA LEU A 454 20.06 3.10 -9.14
C LEU A 454 21.21 2.41 -9.90
N VAL A 455 22.11 3.17 -10.54
CA VAL A 455 23.28 2.64 -11.25
C VAL A 455 24.36 2.14 -10.29
N ASP A 456 24.52 2.82 -9.14
CA ASP A 456 25.44 2.41 -8.08
C ASP A 456 25.10 1.04 -7.48
N GLY A 457 23.98 0.43 -7.89
CA GLY A 457 23.58 -0.90 -7.42
C GLY A 457 23.11 -0.93 -5.99
N SER A 458 22.76 0.22 -5.45
CA SER A 458 22.26 0.38 -4.08
C SER A 458 21.04 -0.48 -3.79
N PHE A 459 20.87 -0.79 -2.52
CA PHE A 459 19.72 -1.48 -1.94
C PHE A 459 18.40 -0.90 -2.47
N ASN A 460 17.64 -1.67 -3.25
CA ASN A 460 16.38 -1.26 -3.84
C ASN A 460 15.27 -2.32 -3.66
N PRO A 461 15.04 -2.80 -2.42
CA PRO A 461 13.94 -3.72 -2.16
C PRO A 461 12.63 -2.97 -2.18
N PHE A 462 11.55 -3.70 -2.40
CA PHE A 462 10.20 -3.22 -2.21
C PHE A 462 9.53 -4.06 -1.12
N LEU A 463 9.12 -3.40 -0.03
CA LEU A 463 8.62 -4.09 1.17
C LEU A 463 7.40 -4.98 0.89
N TYR A 464 6.50 -4.56 -0.01
CA TYR A 464 5.30 -5.33 -0.35
C TYR A 464 5.57 -6.68 -1.04
N PHE A 465 6.78 -6.96 -1.48
CA PHE A 465 7.14 -8.30 -1.97
C PHE A 465 7.44 -9.30 -0.84
N ARG A 466 7.47 -8.84 0.40
CA ARG A 466 7.69 -9.69 1.57
C ARG A 466 6.39 -10.18 2.22
N PHE A 467 5.24 -9.64 1.81
CA PHE A 467 3.94 -9.86 2.49
C PHE A 467 2.91 -10.55 1.62
#